data_e38536215b6419ccac3be8299ef96dfc
#
_entry.id   e38536215b6419ccac3be8299ef96dfc
#
_cell.length_a   1.000
_cell.length_b   1.000
_cell.length_c   1.000
_cell.angle_alpha   90.00
_cell.angle_beta   90.00
_cell.angle_gamma   90.00
#
_symmetry.space_group_name_H-M   'P 1'
#
loop_
_entity.id
_entity.type
_entity.pdbx_description
1 polymer ?
#
loop_
_entity_poly.entity_id
_entity_poly.type
_entity_poly.pdbx_seq_one_letter_code
_entity_poly.pdbx_strand_id
1 'polypeptide(L)'
;MADSSLDQAKQAVRTQIWDALTAADAVHDASVHGRIPHFKGAEEAAARLAELPVWKNAEVIKCVPDKAQLPVRIRALEEGKTVYMAVPKLATAKPFYLLDPATLPVPPAEAAQSRVAASFAPTVDVDALSPLDLIILGSVAVNRTGARLGKGAGYSDIEFALLMEAGLVTESTTVVTTVDALQITDIRIPTTDHDVAVDVIVAPNKTIVCRAPHRPSGVLWSDLAAEQITAIPALASRRRPSPAG
;
A
#
# COMPACT_ATOMS: atom_id res chain seq x y z
N MET A 1 -23.78 -9.24 -11.59
CA MET A 1 -24.30 -9.91 -10.37
C MET A 1 -23.20 -10.61 -9.57
N ALA A 2 -22.20 -11.24 -10.19
CA ALA A 2 -21.08 -11.85 -9.45
C ALA A 2 -20.20 -10.82 -8.72
N ASP A 3 -19.98 -9.67 -9.30
CA ASP A 3 -19.16 -8.56 -8.76
C ASP A 3 -19.76 -8.00 -7.44
N SER A 4 -21.08 -7.78 -7.41
CA SER A 4 -21.79 -7.29 -6.21
C SER A 4 -21.70 -8.25 -5.01
N SER A 5 -21.70 -9.57 -5.24
CA SER A 5 -21.60 -10.56 -4.14
C SER A 5 -20.19 -10.64 -3.58
N LEU A 6 -19.16 -10.47 -4.43
CA LEU A 6 -17.76 -10.43 -4.03
C LEU A 6 -17.46 -9.18 -3.19
N ASP A 7 -17.95 -8.01 -3.63
CA ASP A 7 -17.80 -6.76 -2.91
C ASP A 7 -18.49 -6.79 -1.55
N GLN A 8 -19.68 -7.38 -1.47
CA GLN A 8 -20.37 -7.61 -0.20
C GLN A 8 -19.58 -8.52 0.73
N ALA A 9 -19.00 -9.61 0.21
CA ALA A 9 -18.16 -10.51 0.99
C ALA A 9 -16.88 -9.81 1.48
N LYS A 10 -16.20 -9.05 0.62
CA LYS A 10 -15.05 -8.21 1.00
C LYS A 10 -15.43 -7.20 2.09
N GLN A 11 -16.61 -6.56 1.96
CA GLN A 11 -17.09 -5.57 2.92
C GLN A 11 -17.44 -6.19 4.27
N ALA A 12 -18.02 -7.38 4.29
CA ALA A 12 -18.31 -8.11 5.53
C ALA A 12 -17.03 -8.39 6.34
N VAL A 13 -15.96 -8.84 5.67
CA VAL A 13 -14.65 -9.05 6.33
C VAL A 13 -14.11 -7.73 6.88
N ARG A 14 -14.16 -6.63 6.11
CA ARG A 14 -13.71 -5.32 6.60
C ARG A 14 -14.45 -4.90 7.86
N THR A 15 -15.78 -4.98 7.83
CA THR A 15 -16.64 -4.60 8.97
C THR A 15 -16.26 -5.41 10.22
N GLN A 16 -16.12 -6.73 10.09
CA GLN A 16 -15.73 -7.58 11.20
C GLN A 16 -14.39 -7.18 11.82
N ILE A 17 -13.39 -6.85 11.01
CA ILE A 17 -12.06 -6.45 11.51
C ILE A 17 -12.12 -5.05 12.15
N TRP A 18 -12.82 -4.09 11.55
CA TRP A 18 -13.00 -2.77 12.14
C TRP A 18 -13.70 -2.82 13.49
N ASP A 19 -14.75 -3.64 13.59
CA ASP A 19 -15.50 -3.85 14.84
C ASP A 19 -14.60 -4.50 15.92
N ALA A 20 -13.82 -5.52 15.56
CA ALA A 20 -12.90 -6.18 16.48
C ALA A 20 -11.81 -5.22 16.99
N LEU A 21 -11.22 -4.39 16.12
CA LEU A 21 -10.24 -3.39 16.50
C LEU A 21 -10.83 -2.32 17.42
N THR A 22 -12.04 -1.88 17.15
CA THR A 22 -12.76 -0.90 17.97
C THR A 22 -13.10 -1.48 19.34
N ALA A 23 -13.63 -2.69 19.40
CA ALA A 23 -13.98 -3.37 20.63
C ALA A 23 -12.76 -3.63 21.54
N ALA A 24 -11.60 -3.88 20.95
CA ALA A 24 -10.34 -4.10 21.64
C ALA A 24 -9.59 -2.79 22.00
N ASP A 25 -10.14 -1.63 21.66
CA ASP A 25 -9.44 -0.33 21.78
C ASP A 25 -8.03 -0.35 21.15
N ALA A 26 -7.88 -1.06 20.02
CA ALA A 26 -6.58 -1.28 19.37
C ALA A 26 -6.16 -0.19 18.38
N VAL A 27 -6.94 0.87 18.23
CA VAL A 27 -6.71 1.96 17.27
C VAL A 27 -6.69 3.33 17.94
N HIS A 28 -5.99 4.28 17.32
CA HIS A 28 -5.92 5.67 17.78
C HIS A 28 -7.12 6.52 17.33
N ASP A 29 -7.71 6.18 16.19
CA ASP A 29 -8.81 6.96 15.61
C ASP A 29 -10.14 6.59 16.30
N ALA A 30 -10.98 7.62 16.61
CA ALA A 30 -12.31 7.42 17.19
C ALA A 30 -13.27 6.67 16.24
N SER A 31 -13.00 6.65 14.94
CA SER A 31 -13.73 5.88 13.94
C SER A 31 -12.76 5.29 12.94
N VAL A 32 -12.75 3.96 12.85
CA VAL A 32 -11.84 3.21 11.98
C VAL A 32 -12.51 2.75 10.68
N HIS A 33 -13.84 2.69 10.64
CA HIS A 33 -14.60 2.26 9.45
C HIS A 33 -14.29 3.14 8.23
N GLY A 34 -14.09 2.50 7.08
CA GLY A 34 -13.73 3.16 5.82
C GLY A 34 -12.27 3.63 5.74
N ARG A 35 -11.42 3.27 6.71
CA ARG A 35 -10.01 3.68 6.78
C ARG A 35 -9.07 2.48 6.90
N ILE A 36 -7.80 2.68 6.57
CA ILE A 36 -6.73 1.81 7.02
C ILE A 36 -6.54 2.08 8.51
N PRO A 37 -6.67 1.06 9.39
CA PRO A 37 -6.61 1.24 10.84
C PRO A 37 -5.26 1.81 11.29
N HIS A 38 -5.29 2.95 11.99
CA HIS A 38 -4.13 3.48 12.69
C HIS A 38 -4.00 2.76 14.03
N PHE A 39 -3.42 1.57 13.98
CA PHE A 39 -3.34 0.67 15.14
C PHE A 39 -2.26 1.10 16.14
N LYS A 40 -2.47 0.78 17.41
CA LYS A 40 -1.63 1.25 18.53
C LYS A 40 -0.22 0.64 18.58
N GLY A 41 0.03 -0.44 17.90
CA GLY A 41 1.36 -1.09 17.80
C GLY A 41 2.11 -0.78 16.51
N ALA A 42 1.81 0.33 15.81
CA ALA A 42 2.41 0.65 14.51
C ALA A 42 3.92 0.90 14.58
N GLU A 43 4.41 1.49 15.66
CA GLU A 43 5.83 1.74 15.88
C GLU A 43 6.60 0.44 16.13
N GLU A 44 6.05 -0.46 16.94
CA GLU A 44 6.62 -1.78 17.22
C GLU A 44 6.64 -2.66 15.96
N ALA A 45 5.59 -2.58 15.13
CA ALA A 45 5.57 -3.28 13.85
C ALA A 45 6.63 -2.73 12.88
N ALA A 46 6.83 -1.41 12.83
CA ALA A 46 7.89 -0.78 12.04
C ALA A 46 9.28 -1.16 12.56
N ALA A 47 9.49 -1.19 13.88
CA ALA A 47 10.74 -1.65 14.48
C ALA A 47 11.04 -3.10 14.13
N ARG A 48 10.03 -3.98 14.19
CA ARG A 48 10.16 -5.40 13.79
C ARG A 48 10.47 -5.56 12.31
N LEU A 49 9.83 -4.77 11.44
CA LEU A 49 10.14 -4.78 10.01
C LEU A 49 11.62 -4.43 9.76
N ALA A 50 12.15 -3.45 10.48
CA ALA A 50 13.53 -3.00 10.34
C ALA A 50 14.58 -4.08 10.69
N GLU A 51 14.21 -5.10 11.45
CA GLU A 51 15.08 -6.23 11.75
C GLU A 51 15.17 -7.26 10.63
N LEU A 52 14.25 -7.23 9.66
CA LEU A 52 14.19 -8.21 8.60
C LEU A 52 15.25 -7.97 7.52
N PRO A 53 15.83 -9.03 6.93
CA PRO A 53 16.78 -8.88 5.81
C PRO A 53 16.23 -8.08 4.64
N VAL A 54 14.95 -8.25 4.29
CA VAL A 54 14.28 -7.50 3.22
C VAL A 54 14.28 -5.99 3.45
N TRP A 55 14.25 -5.54 4.71
CA TRP A 55 14.37 -4.13 5.04
C TRP A 55 15.84 -3.66 5.01
N LYS A 56 16.73 -4.44 5.63
CA LYS A 56 18.15 -4.08 5.76
C LYS A 56 18.83 -3.93 4.39
N ASN A 57 18.39 -4.71 3.41
CA ASN A 57 18.92 -4.69 2.04
C ASN A 57 18.21 -3.70 1.11
N ALA A 58 17.06 -3.13 1.52
CA ALA A 58 16.31 -2.20 0.69
C ALA A 58 16.93 -0.80 0.74
N GLU A 59 17.09 -0.17 -0.42
CA GLU A 59 17.51 1.22 -0.59
C GLU A 59 16.35 2.09 -1.09
N VAL A 60 15.47 1.52 -1.91
CA VAL A 60 14.34 2.22 -2.55
C VAL A 60 13.02 1.59 -2.14
N ILE A 61 12.18 2.38 -1.48
CA ILE A 61 10.91 1.91 -0.90
C ILE A 61 9.74 2.69 -1.49
N LYS A 62 8.71 1.97 -1.94
CA LYS A 62 7.39 2.58 -2.16
C LYS A 62 6.52 2.39 -0.92
N CYS A 63 5.88 3.43 -0.43
CA CYS A 63 5.02 3.35 0.74
C CYS A 63 3.70 4.11 0.54
N VAL A 64 2.61 3.55 1.09
CA VAL A 64 1.31 4.24 1.12
C VAL A 64 1.32 5.41 2.11
N PRO A 65 0.44 6.43 1.93
CA PRO A 65 0.42 7.62 2.79
C PRO A 65 -0.32 7.42 4.12
N ASP A 66 -0.89 6.24 4.38
CA ASP A 66 -1.72 5.99 5.55
C ASP A 66 -0.95 6.17 6.87
N LYS A 67 -1.66 6.57 7.95
CA LYS A 67 -1.07 6.87 9.27
C LYS A 67 -0.41 5.63 9.88
N ALA A 68 -0.99 4.45 9.70
CA ALA A 68 -0.44 3.20 10.21
C ALA A 68 0.97 2.90 9.70
N GLN A 69 1.32 3.37 8.49
CA GLN A 69 2.64 3.20 7.88
C GLN A 69 3.55 4.42 8.07
N LEU A 70 3.12 5.44 8.82
CA LEU A 70 3.97 6.60 9.13
C LEU A 70 5.28 6.20 9.85
N PRO A 71 5.28 5.33 10.88
CA PRO A 71 6.53 4.92 11.53
C PRO A 71 7.51 4.22 10.57
N VAL A 72 6.99 3.46 9.59
CA VAL A 72 7.82 2.83 8.56
C VAL A 72 8.49 3.88 7.68
N ARG A 73 7.75 4.92 7.23
CA ARG A 73 8.30 6.00 6.40
C ARG A 73 9.33 6.84 7.15
N ILE A 74 9.07 7.15 8.43
CA ILE A 74 10.01 7.88 9.29
C ILE A 74 11.34 7.13 9.34
N ARG A 75 11.29 5.86 9.71
CA ARG A 75 12.46 5.01 9.82
C ARG A 75 13.21 4.86 8.50
N ALA A 76 12.51 4.70 7.38
CA ALA A 76 13.13 4.63 6.07
C ALA A 76 13.98 5.88 5.77
N LEU A 77 13.42 7.06 6.02
CA LEU A 77 14.13 8.33 5.79
C LEU A 77 15.28 8.54 6.78
N GLU A 78 15.13 8.15 8.05
CA GLU A 78 16.19 8.20 9.07
C GLU A 78 17.36 7.27 8.74
N GLU A 79 17.09 6.12 8.10
CA GLU A 79 18.10 5.16 7.68
C GLU A 79 18.65 5.44 6.26
N GLY A 80 18.32 6.60 5.67
CA GLY A 80 18.87 7.03 4.38
C GLY A 80 18.24 6.36 3.15
N LYS A 81 17.06 5.74 3.29
CA LYS A 81 16.36 5.07 2.18
C LYS A 81 15.51 6.07 1.40
N THR A 82 15.54 5.98 0.07
CA THR A 82 14.63 6.75 -0.79
C THR A 82 13.20 6.24 -0.66
N VAL A 83 12.24 7.15 -0.42
CA VAL A 83 10.84 6.79 -0.28
C VAL A 83 9.99 7.43 -1.38
N TYR A 84 9.34 6.60 -2.18
CA TYR A 84 8.25 7.02 -3.06
C TYR A 84 6.93 6.85 -2.31
N MET A 85 6.31 7.96 -1.92
CA MET A 85 5.00 7.93 -1.24
C MET A 85 3.89 8.28 -2.23
N ALA A 86 2.86 7.43 -2.30
CA ALA A 86 1.74 7.67 -3.20
C ALA A 86 1.03 9.00 -2.89
N VAL A 87 0.73 9.78 -3.94
CA VAL A 87 -0.17 10.92 -3.85
C VAL A 87 -1.57 10.40 -3.52
N PRO A 88 -2.25 10.96 -2.50
CA PRO A 88 -3.57 10.49 -2.12
C PRO A 88 -4.54 10.43 -3.31
N LYS A 89 -5.22 9.28 -3.47
CA LYS A 89 -6.18 9.00 -4.54
C LYS A 89 -5.59 9.04 -5.96
N LEU A 90 -4.27 9.00 -6.13
CA LEU A 90 -3.60 9.17 -7.43
C LEU A 90 -4.08 10.43 -8.18
N ALA A 91 -4.30 11.51 -7.42
CA ALA A 91 -4.99 12.73 -7.88
C ALA A 91 -4.21 13.55 -8.90
N THR A 92 -3.00 13.14 -9.29
CA THR A 92 -2.15 13.81 -10.27
C THR A 92 -1.57 12.81 -11.27
N ALA A 93 -1.18 13.30 -12.46
CA ALA A 93 -0.52 12.47 -13.47
C ALA A 93 0.85 11.94 -13.00
N LYS A 94 1.49 12.65 -12.06
CA LYS A 94 2.71 12.23 -11.36
C LYS A 94 2.33 11.69 -9.99
N PRO A 95 2.04 10.39 -9.86
CA PRO A 95 1.29 9.85 -8.73
C PRO A 95 2.14 9.57 -7.46
N PHE A 96 3.42 9.93 -7.45
CA PHE A 96 4.29 9.69 -6.30
C PHE A 96 5.04 10.95 -5.86
N TYR A 97 5.09 11.21 -4.56
CA TYR A 97 6.06 12.12 -3.95
C TYR A 97 7.40 11.40 -3.85
N LEU A 98 8.47 12.06 -4.24
CA LEU A 98 9.85 11.63 -3.99
C LEU A 98 10.32 12.26 -2.67
N LEU A 99 10.65 11.44 -1.70
CA LEU A 99 11.30 11.80 -0.45
C LEU A 99 12.72 11.24 -0.48
N ASP A 100 13.67 12.09 -0.83
CA ASP A 100 15.10 11.77 -0.83
C ASP A 100 15.72 12.26 0.48
N PRO A 101 16.23 11.37 1.33
CA PRO A 101 16.82 11.72 2.63
C PRO A 101 17.91 12.79 2.55
N ALA A 102 18.66 12.83 1.44
CA ALA A 102 19.74 13.79 1.26
C ALA A 102 19.27 15.24 1.01
N THR A 103 17.99 15.43 0.64
CA THR A 103 17.45 16.72 0.21
C THR A 103 16.23 17.19 1.00
N LEU A 104 15.90 16.50 2.09
CA LEU A 104 14.75 16.87 2.93
C LEU A 104 14.92 18.27 3.54
N PRO A 105 13.94 19.17 3.38
CA PRO A 105 14.00 20.51 3.98
C PRO A 105 13.59 20.54 5.47
N VAL A 106 13.03 19.44 5.97
CA VAL A 106 12.54 19.25 7.34
C VAL A 106 12.99 17.90 7.89
N PRO A 107 12.98 17.67 9.22
CA PRO A 107 13.34 16.37 9.78
C PRO A 107 12.51 15.22 9.21
N PRO A 108 13.07 13.97 9.14
CA PRO A 108 12.37 12.78 8.63
C PRO A 108 10.98 12.56 9.22
N ALA A 109 10.82 12.77 10.53
CA ALA A 109 9.53 12.61 11.22
C ALA A 109 8.43 13.57 10.71
N GLU A 110 8.81 14.74 10.23
CA GLU A 110 7.88 15.69 9.61
C GLU A 110 7.70 15.36 8.12
N ALA A 111 8.81 15.15 7.39
CA ALA A 111 8.81 14.86 5.96
C ALA A 111 7.97 13.63 5.61
N ALA A 112 7.97 12.60 6.46
CA ALA A 112 7.21 11.37 6.27
C ALA A 112 5.68 11.54 6.37
N GLN A 113 5.20 12.67 6.89
CA GLN A 113 3.77 12.97 6.98
C GLN A 113 3.25 13.39 5.61
N SER A 114 2.21 12.70 5.11
CA SER A 114 1.66 12.95 3.77
C SER A 114 1.28 14.42 3.52
N ARG A 115 0.73 15.09 4.54
CA ARG A 115 0.36 16.51 4.44
C ARG A 115 1.58 17.44 4.32
N VAL A 116 2.65 17.14 5.06
CA VAL A 116 3.89 17.91 5.01
C VAL A 116 4.62 17.64 3.70
N ALA A 117 4.78 16.37 3.31
CA ALA A 117 5.36 16.01 2.03
C ALA A 117 4.70 16.72 0.85
N ALA A 118 3.38 16.84 0.85
CA ALA A 118 2.62 17.55 -0.19
C ALA A 118 2.99 19.03 -0.35
N SER A 119 3.62 19.65 0.64
CA SER A 119 4.02 21.07 0.59
C SER A 119 5.41 21.31 -0.01
N PHE A 120 6.27 20.29 -0.08
CA PHE A 120 7.65 20.46 -0.56
C PHE A 120 8.13 19.38 -1.53
N ALA A 121 7.64 18.13 -1.37
CA ALA A 121 8.17 17.01 -2.14
C ALA A 121 7.82 17.13 -3.63
N PRO A 122 8.78 16.95 -4.53
CA PRO A 122 8.47 16.87 -5.95
C PRO A 122 7.61 15.66 -6.24
N THR A 123 6.62 15.84 -7.12
CA THR A 123 5.85 14.72 -7.67
C THR A 123 6.57 14.16 -8.89
N VAL A 124 6.65 12.85 -8.99
CA VAL A 124 7.32 12.13 -10.07
C VAL A 124 6.38 11.21 -10.82
N ASP A 125 6.61 11.06 -12.11
CA ASP A 125 5.93 10.08 -12.95
C ASP A 125 6.37 8.67 -12.60
N VAL A 126 5.53 7.68 -12.90
CA VAL A 126 5.85 6.27 -12.69
C VAL A 126 7.15 5.89 -13.41
N ASP A 127 7.35 6.35 -14.65
CA ASP A 127 8.52 6.01 -15.45
C ASP A 127 9.83 6.70 -14.97
N ALA A 128 9.71 7.63 -14.03
CA ALA A 128 10.85 8.32 -13.42
C ALA A 128 11.30 7.71 -12.09
N LEU A 129 10.61 6.66 -11.61
CA LEU A 129 11.01 5.95 -10.40
C LEU A 129 12.19 5.02 -10.68
N SER A 130 13.02 4.82 -9.66
CA SER A 130 14.01 3.73 -9.64
C SER A 130 13.32 2.39 -9.35
N PRO A 131 13.90 1.25 -9.76
CA PRO A 131 13.41 -0.07 -9.36
C PRO A 131 13.20 -0.15 -7.85
N LEU A 132 12.16 -0.84 -7.43
CA LEU A 132 11.72 -0.90 -6.04
C LEU A 132 12.23 -2.17 -5.36
N ASP A 133 12.88 -2.02 -4.21
CA ASP A 133 13.27 -3.15 -3.36
C ASP A 133 12.11 -3.60 -2.48
N LEU A 134 11.32 -2.63 -1.98
CA LEU A 134 10.28 -2.88 -1.00
C LEU A 134 9.02 -2.04 -1.29
N ILE A 135 7.86 -2.67 -1.22
CA ILE A 135 6.56 -2.02 -1.31
C ILE A 135 5.82 -2.21 0.00
N ILE A 136 5.46 -1.11 0.65
CA ILE A 136 4.71 -1.11 1.90
C ILE A 136 3.25 -0.75 1.62
N LEU A 137 2.35 -1.66 1.95
CA LEU A 137 0.90 -1.50 1.76
C LEU A 137 0.16 -1.38 3.08
N GLY A 138 -0.91 -0.59 3.08
CA GLY A 138 -1.89 -0.55 4.15
C GLY A 138 -2.95 -1.64 3.99
N SER A 139 -3.37 -2.25 5.08
CA SER A 139 -4.38 -3.29 5.08
C SER A 139 -5.44 -3.04 6.16
N VAL A 140 -6.69 -3.38 5.87
CA VAL A 140 -7.74 -3.54 6.86
C VAL A 140 -7.71 -4.96 7.41
N ALA A 141 -7.58 -5.94 6.51
CA ALA A 141 -7.46 -7.35 6.85
C ALA A 141 -6.39 -8.01 5.97
N VAL A 142 -5.73 -9.02 6.49
CA VAL A 142 -4.80 -9.87 5.76
C VAL A 142 -4.87 -11.29 6.30
N ASN A 143 -4.75 -12.29 5.43
CA ASN A 143 -4.68 -13.69 5.86
C ASN A 143 -3.27 -14.26 5.66
N ARG A 144 -3.03 -15.46 6.18
CA ARG A 144 -1.70 -16.11 6.15
C ARG A 144 -1.21 -16.49 4.75
N THR A 145 -2.06 -16.45 3.73
CA THR A 145 -1.64 -16.66 2.33
C THR A 145 -1.18 -15.37 1.65
N GLY A 146 -1.26 -14.24 2.35
CA GLY A 146 -0.91 -12.93 1.82
C GLY A 146 -2.07 -12.18 1.17
N ALA A 147 -3.24 -12.79 1.01
CA ALA A 147 -4.41 -12.08 0.52
C ALA A 147 -4.81 -10.98 1.51
N ARG A 148 -5.02 -9.77 1.01
CA ARG A 148 -5.29 -8.58 1.82
C ARG A 148 -6.53 -7.82 1.35
N LEU A 149 -7.12 -7.07 2.26
CA LEU A 149 -8.14 -6.06 1.95
C LEU A 149 -7.64 -4.67 2.35
N GLY A 150 -7.63 -3.75 1.39
CA GLY A 150 -7.58 -2.33 1.66
C GLY A 150 -8.94 -1.81 2.13
N LYS A 151 -9.07 -0.49 2.23
CA LYS A 151 -10.32 0.19 2.66
C LYS A 151 -11.47 0.17 1.63
N GLY A 152 -11.24 -0.41 0.45
CA GLY A 152 -12.25 -0.57 -0.61
C GLY A 152 -12.15 0.42 -1.77
N ALA A 153 -11.15 1.29 -1.80
CA ALA A 153 -11.00 2.29 -2.87
C ALA A 153 -10.15 1.82 -4.08
N GLY A 154 -9.47 0.66 -3.99
CA GLY A 154 -8.67 0.06 -5.07
C GLY A 154 -7.36 0.78 -5.43
N TYR A 155 -7.06 1.93 -4.82
CA TYR A 155 -5.88 2.74 -5.24
C TYR A 155 -4.55 1.99 -5.10
N SER A 156 -4.35 1.21 -4.03
CA SER A 156 -3.09 0.48 -3.83
C SER A 156 -2.87 -0.63 -4.86
N ASP A 157 -3.95 -1.22 -5.35
CA ASP A 157 -3.90 -2.25 -6.39
C ASP A 157 -3.60 -1.62 -7.75
N ILE A 158 -4.19 -0.45 -8.05
CA ILE A 158 -3.88 0.37 -9.23
C ILE A 158 -2.44 0.87 -9.19
N GLU A 159 -1.96 1.39 -8.05
CA GLU A 159 -0.57 1.80 -7.84
C GLU A 159 0.39 0.66 -8.15
N PHE A 160 0.13 -0.53 -7.60
CA PHE A 160 0.95 -1.71 -7.83
C PHE A 160 0.96 -2.13 -9.31
N ALA A 161 -0.21 -2.15 -9.95
CA ALA A 161 -0.35 -2.49 -11.35
C ALA A 161 0.41 -1.53 -12.29
N LEU A 162 0.39 -0.22 -12.00
CA LEU A 162 1.16 0.79 -12.72
C LEU A 162 2.67 0.56 -12.57
N LEU A 163 3.14 0.22 -11.37
CA LEU A 163 4.54 -0.08 -11.10
C LEU A 163 5.00 -1.37 -11.79
N MET A 164 4.13 -2.38 -11.87
CA MET A 164 4.38 -3.61 -12.62
C MET A 164 4.53 -3.35 -14.12
N GLU A 165 3.60 -2.59 -14.73
CA GLU A 165 3.69 -2.22 -16.16
C GLU A 165 4.96 -1.42 -16.50
N ALA A 166 5.45 -0.62 -15.56
CA ALA A 166 6.68 0.16 -15.72
C ALA A 166 7.95 -0.68 -15.50
N GLY A 167 7.84 -1.97 -15.14
CA GLY A 167 8.99 -2.84 -14.86
C GLY A 167 9.74 -2.50 -13.57
N LEU A 168 9.13 -1.75 -12.67
CA LEU A 168 9.72 -1.30 -11.41
C LEU A 168 9.59 -2.33 -10.28
N VAL A 169 8.71 -3.30 -10.45
CA VAL A 169 8.50 -4.42 -9.55
C VAL A 169 9.04 -5.68 -10.21
N THR A 170 10.00 -6.33 -9.57
CA THR A 170 10.67 -7.54 -10.06
C THR A 170 10.45 -8.70 -9.10
N GLU A 171 11.02 -9.86 -9.39
CA GLU A 171 10.99 -11.02 -8.48
C GLU A 171 11.70 -10.75 -7.15
N SER A 172 12.68 -9.81 -7.14
CA SER A 172 13.39 -9.39 -5.92
C SER A 172 12.61 -8.38 -5.08
N THR A 173 11.59 -7.72 -5.63
CA THR A 173 10.77 -6.76 -4.91
C THR A 173 9.90 -7.47 -3.88
N THR A 174 10.01 -7.09 -2.62
CA THR A 174 9.16 -7.66 -1.55
C THR A 174 7.99 -6.74 -1.23
N VAL A 175 6.79 -7.31 -1.13
CA VAL A 175 5.56 -6.58 -0.74
C VAL A 175 5.24 -6.89 0.72
N VAL A 176 5.15 -5.85 1.54
CA VAL A 176 4.96 -5.96 3.00
C VAL A 176 3.73 -5.17 3.45
N THR A 177 3.06 -5.66 4.49
CA THR A 177 2.08 -4.87 5.24
C THR A 177 2.40 -4.89 6.73
N THR A 178 2.26 -3.73 7.38
CA THR A 178 2.30 -3.64 8.85
C THR A 178 0.88 -3.52 9.39
N VAL A 179 0.54 -4.35 10.37
CA VAL A 179 -0.84 -4.52 10.86
C VAL A 179 -0.85 -4.84 12.37
N ASP A 180 -1.99 -4.61 13.02
CA ASP A 180 -2.28 -5.21 14.33
C ASP A 180 -2.54 -6.71 14.20
N ALA A 181 -2.32 -7.46 15.28
CA ALA A 181 -2.58 -8.90 15.31
C ALA A 181 -4.05 -9.26 15.00
N LEU A 182 -5.00 -8.40 15.34
CA LEU A 182 -6.44 -8.56 15.06
C LEU A 182 -6.80 -8.39 13.58
N GLN A 183 -5.93 -7.77 12.79
CA GLN A 183 -6.09 -7.64 11.34
C GLN A 183 -5.66 -8.91 10.58
N ILE A 184 -4.97 -9.84 11.27
CA ILE A 184 -4.56 -11.12 10.70
C ILE A 184 -5.68 -12.13 10.95
N THR A 185 -6.35 -12.53 9.89
CA THR A 185 -7.51 -13.43 9.95
C THR A 185 -7.23 -14.78 9.31
N ASP A 186 -7.90 -15.83 9.79
CA ASP A 186 -7.94 -17.14 9.14
C ASP A 186 -9.11 -17.25 8.15
N ILE A 187 -9.95 -16.22 8.05
CA ILE A 187 -11.04 -16.15 7.09
C ILE A 187 -10.44 -16.11 5.67
N ARG A 188 -11.02 -16.89 4.76
CA ARG A 188 -10.69 -16.77 3.34
C ARG A 188 -11.11 -15.40 2.84
N ILE A 189 -10.13 -14.58 2.49
CA ILE A 189 -10.35 -13.28 1.86
C ILE A 189 -10.69 -13.53 0.39
N PRO A 190 -11.85 -13.06 -0.10
CA PRO A 190 -12.16 -13.12 -1.53
C PRO A 190 -11.19 -12.23 -2.31
N THR A 191 -10.62 -12.75 -3.38
CA THR A 191 -9.67 -12.02 -4.24
C THR A 191 -10.09 -12.09 -5.69
N THR A 192 -9.64 -11.11 -6.46
CA THR A 192 -9.72 -11.01 -7.92
C THR A 192 -8.32 -10.93 -8.50
N ASP A 193 -8.18 -11.00 -9.82
CA ASP A 193 -6.87 -10.99 -10.49
C ASP A 193 -6.13 -9.65 -10.35
N HIS A 194 -6.82 -8.57 -10.01
CA HIS A 194 -6.21 -7.25 -9.77
C HIS A 194 -5.81 -7.01 -8.30
N ASP A 195 -6.22 -7.85 -7.35
CA ASP A 195 -5.86 -7.69 -5.95
C ASP A 195 -4.40 -8.09 -5.70
N VAL A 196 -3.57 -7.19 -5.21
CA VAL A 196 -2.20 -7.52 -4.84
C VAL A 196 -2.13 -8.17 -3.47
N ALA A 197 -1.49 -9.33 -3.38
CA ALA A 197 -1.16 -9.99 -2.12
C ALA A 197 0.19 -9.52 -1.57
N VAL A 198 0.46 -9.78 -0.29
CA VAL A 198 1.73 -9.44 0.37
C VAL A 198 2.60 -10.67 0.58
N ASP A 199 3.91 -10.48 0.48
CA ASP A 199 4.92 -11.51 0.77
C ASP A 199 5.15 -11.67 2.28
N VAL A 200 5.07 -10.54 3.02
CA VAL A 200 5.37 -10.52 4.44
C VAL A 200 4.33 -9.69 5.20
N ILE A 201 3.84 -10.25 6.28
CA ILE A 201 2.96 -9.59 7.24
C ILE A 201 3.77 -9.34 8.50
N VAL A 202 3.80 -8.08 8.96
CA VAL A 202 4.51 -7.69 10.17
C VAL A 202 3.54 -7.10 11.19
N ALA A 203 3.41 -7.75 12.33
CA ALA A 203 2.66 -7.27 13.48
C ALA A 203 3.64 -6.96 14.65
N PRO A 204 3.22 -6.23 15.67
CA PRO A 204 4.07 -5.88 16.80
C PRO A 204 4.83 -7.07 17.42
N ASN A 205 4.19 -8.23 17.46
CA ASN A 205 4.71 -9.42 18.16
C ASN A 205 5.09 -10.59 17.25
N LYS A 206 4.85 -10.49 15.93
CA LYS A 206 5.14 -11.60 15.00
C LYS A 206 5.35 -11.13 13.56
N THR A 207 6.07 -11.95 12.81
CA THR A 207 6.23 -11.83 11.35
C THR A 207 5.74 -13.10 10.70
N ILE A 208 5.03 -12.99 9.57
CA ILE A 208 4.54 -14.12 8.79
C ILE A 208 5.05 -13.94 7.36
N VAL A 209 5.78 -14.92 6.85
CA VAL A 209 6.15 -15.01 5.44
C VAL A 209 5.07 -15.80 4.72
N CYS A 210 4.45 -15.18 3.72
CA CYS A 210 3.37 -15.78 2.94
C CYS A 210 3.93 -16.68 1.84
N ARG A 211 3.18 -17.73 1.48
CA ARG A 211 3.60 -18.66 0.43
C ARG A 211 2.91 -18.32 -0.88
N ALA A 212 3.71 -18.10 -1.94
CA ALA A 212 3.25 -17.87 -3.31
C ALA A 212 2.11 -16.83 -3.40
N PRO A 213 2.32 -15.58 -2.94
CA PRO A 213 1.30 -14.55 -3.01
C PRO A 213 0.98 -14.20 -4.46
N HIS A 214 -0.31 -13.92 -4.72
CA HIS A 214 -0.76 -13.47 -6.03
C HIS A 214 -0.24 -12.06 -6.33
N ARG A 215 0.26 -11.85 -7.55
CA ARG A 215 0.67 -10.53 -8.06
C ARG A 215 -0.01 -10.27 -9.40
N PRO A 216 -0.75 -9.15 -9.55
CA PRO A 216 -1.23 -8.72 -10.86
C PRO A 216 -0.06 -8.52 -11.82
N SER A 217 -0.24 -8.88 -13.08
CA SER A 217 0.80 -8.69 -14.12
C SER A 217 0.89 -7.27 -14.68
N GLY A 218 -0.02 -6.39 -14.27
CA GLY A 218 -0.14 -5.01 -14.72
C GLY A 218 -1.57 -4.52 -14.56
N VAL A 219 -1.92 -3.42 -15.23
CA VAL A 219 -3.27 -2.85 -15.21
C VAL A 219 -4.20 -3.70 -16.07
N LEU A 220 -5.23 -4.26 -15.46
CA LEU A 220 -6.30 -4.98 -16.17
C LEU A 220 -7.30 -3.95 -16.73
N TRP A 221 -6.95 -3.36 -17.86
CA TRP A 221 -7.70 -2.27 -18.51
C TRP A 221 -9.16 -2.61 -18.83
N SER A 222 -9.45 -3.88 -19.10
CA SER A 222 -10.81 -4.40 -19.33
C SER A 222 -11.72 -4.32 -18.12
N ASP A 223 -11.14 -4.34 -16.93
CA ASP A 223 -11.85 -4.42 -15.65
C ASP A 223 -12.11 -3.03 -15.04
N LEU A 224 -11.48 -2.00 -15.63
CA LEU A 224 -11.63 -0.62 -15.19
C LEU A 224 -12.79 0.08 -15.90
N ALA A 225 -13.70 0.67 -15.14
CA ALA A 225 -14.74 1.51 -15.70
C ALA A 225 -14.14 2.78 -16.37
N ALA A 226 -14.75 3.26 -17.44
CA ALA A 226 -14.28 4.44 -18.17
C ALA A 226 -14.20 5.68 -17.26
N GLU A 227 -15.15 5.81 -16.34
CA GLU A 227 -15.20 6.87 -15.33
C GLU A 227 -14.03 6.78 -14.37
N GLN A 228 -13.63 5.58 -13.95
CA GLN A 228 -12.50 5.34 -13.07
C GLN A 228 -11.17 5.69 -13.76
N ILE A 229 -11.00 5.31 -15.03
CA ILE A 229 -9.82 5.66 -15.83
C ILE A 229 -9.71 7.19 -15.95
N THR A 230 -10.83 7.87 -16.24
CA THR A 230 -10.87 9.33 -16.37
C THR A 230 -10.61 10.05 -15.05
N ALA A 231 -11.12 9.51 -13.94
CA ALA A 231 -10.98 10.09 -12.61
C ALA A 231 -9.57 9.96 -12.02
N ILE A 232 -8.73 9.06 -12.56
CA ILE A 232 -7.36 8.81 -12.10
C ILE A 232 -6.37 9.29 -13.16
N PRO A 233 -5.78 10.50 -13.01
CA PRO A 233 -4.90 11.09 -14.03
C PRO A 233 -3.74 10.18 -14.45
N ALA A 234 -3.17 9.40 -13.52
CA ALA A 234 -2.10 8.45 -13.79
C ALA A 234 -2.53 7.30 -14.71
N LEU A 235 -3.80 6.87 -14.68
CA LEU A 235 -4.38 5.91 -15.63
C LEU A 235 -4.70 6.58 -16.95
N ALA A 236 -5.33 7.76 -16.91
CA ALA A 236 -5.73 8.49 -18.11
C ALA A 236 -4.52 8.78 -19.03
N SER A 237 -3.37 9.14 -18.46
CA SER A 237 -2.15 9.42 -19.23
C SER A 237 -1.50 8.17 -19.87
N ARG A 238 -1.82 6.97 -19.37
CA ARG A 238 -1.22 5.69 -19.82
C ARG A 238 -2.14 4.88 -20.73
N ARG A 239 -3.40 5.25 -20.87
CA ARG A 239 -4.33 4.56 -21.74
C ARG A 239 -3.86 4.69 -23.19
N ARG A 240 -3.33 3.59 -23.76
CA ARG A 240 -3.07 3.53 -25.20
C ARG A 240 -4.40 3.56 -25.93
N PRO A 241 -4.55 4.37 -27.02
CA PRO A 241 -5.72 4.27 -27.85
C PRO A 241 -5.81 2.83 -28.37
N SER A 242 -7.00 2.22 -28.27
CA SER A 242 -7.24 0.93 -28.92
C SER A 242 -6.82 1.05 -30.40
N PRO A 243 -6.08 0.09 -30.96
CA PRO A 243 -5.83 0.10 -32.39
C PRO A 243 -7.19 0.18 -33.08
N ALA A 244 -7.37 1.19 -33.93
CA ALA A 244 -8.56 1.31 -34.74
C ALA A 244 -8.67 0.03 -35.58
N GLY A 245 -9.73 -0.75 -35.33
CA GLY A 245 -10.06 -1.94 -36.08
C GLY A 245 -10.48 -1.63 -37.54
#